data_4bedc94e24a09ca5387e71c22b75d8e4
#
_entry.id   4bedc94e24a09ca5387e71c22b75d8e4
#
_cell.length_a   1.000
_cell.length_b   1.000
_cell.length_c   1.000
_cell.angle_alpha   90.00
_cell.angle_beta   90.00
_cell.angle_gamma   90.00
#
_symmetry.space_group_name_H-M   'P 1'
#
loop_
_entity.id
_entity.type
_entity.pdbx_description
1 polymer ?
#
loop_
_entity_poly.entity_id
_entity_poly.type
_entity_poly.pdbx_seq_one_letter_code
_entity_poly.pdbx_strand_id
1 'polypeptide(L)'
;PAVWSSTREMYRVSEQRKMRHPDVICSSLSNVAISTRLHNKPQRFIWSGLQTYYDVIDFVENFKEGLHPAIDKDASIDFFSYSIGTFLGEILMMSNKDGHFSNSKYATFCGGAVFNRLSPVSKFILDSEANVSLYSYVVEHLDSHMKRDEVLRHYMHTHPEGNNFRSMLNYRVLTECREEVFRKMSHQFYAITLAKDEVVPAYEVINTLQGSRRDIPINIEILDYPYKYIHEDPFPALPKIADEVDEQFRFTFDKISAFLQS
;
A
#
# COMPACT_ATOMS: atom_id res chain seq x y z
N PRO A 1 18.12 -16.02 -3.39
CA PRO A 1 18.04 -15.36 -2.09
C PRO A 1 18.76 -14.03 -2.18
N ALA A 2 18.03 -12.94 -1.85
CA ALA A 2 18.65 -11.63 -1.79
C ALA A 2 19.68 -11.66 -0.64
N VAL A 3 20.94 -11.60 -1.00
CA VAL A 3 22.00 -11.43 0.00
C VAL A 3 21.80 -10.02 0.56
N TRP A 4 21.41 -9.92 1.82
CA TRP A 4 21.33 -8.66 2.52
C TRP A 4 22.75 -8.14 2.70
N SER A 5 23.00 -6.91 2.26
CA SER A 5 24.28 -6.27 2.51
C SER A 5 24.50 -6.12 4.01
N SER A 6 25.75 -6.27 4.46
CA SER A 6 26.10 -6.04 5.86
C SER A 6 25.78 -4.61 6.29
N THR A 7 25.60 -4.38 7.59
CA THR A 7 25.40 -3.02 8.15
C THR A 7 26.49 -2.06 7.70
N ARG A 8 27.75 -2.51 7.69
CA ARG A 8 28.90 -1.71 7.21
C ARG A 8 28.75 -1.33 5.75
N GLU A 9 28.31 -2.22 4.90
CA GLU A 9 28.08 -1.95 3.48
C GLU A 9 26.94 -0.95 3.29
N MET A 10 25.86 -1.07 4.05
CA MET A 10 24.74 -0.14 3.99
C MET A 10 25.14 1.27 4.42
N TYR A 11 25.99 1.43 5.43
CA TYR A 11 26.54 2.73 5.79
C TYR A 11 27.38 3.32 4.65
N ARG A 12 28.24 2.51 4.03
CA ARG A 12 29.04 2.95 2.88
C ARG A 12 28.17 3.41 1.70
N VAL A 13 27.13 2.65 1.39
CA VAL A 13 26.16 2.99 0.34
C VAL A 13 25.42 4.29 0.69
N SER A 14 25.03 4.47 1.95
CA SER A 14 24.39 5.69 2.45
C SER A 14 25.26 6.91 2.17
N GLU A 15 26.54 6.89 2.56
CA GLU A 15 27.47 8.00 2.33
C GLU A 15 27.70 8.26 0.82
N GLN A 16 27.79 7.22 0.01
CA GLN A 16 27.92 7.35 -1.44
C GLN A 16 26.68 8.00 -2.06
N ARG A 17 25.46 7.67 -1.57
CA ARG A 17 24.22 8.30 -2.04
C ARG A 17 24.17 9.78 -1.67
N LYS A 18 24.55 10.15 -0.46
CA LYS A 18 24.64 11.57 -0.02
C LYS A 18 25.61 12.37 -0.86
N MET A 19 26.76 11.80 -1.20
CA MET A 19 27.74 12.50 -2.04
C MET A 19 27.24 12.73 -3.46
N ARG A 20 26.47 11.80 -4.03
CA ARG A 20 25.89 11.93 -5.38
C ARG A 20 24.65 12.79 -5.43
N HIS A 21 23.87 12.77 -4.36
CA HIS A 21 22.57 13.42 -4.23
C HIS A 21 22.52 14.13 -2.87
N PRO A 22 23.04 15.38 -2.79
CA PRO A 22 23.21 16.10 -1.51
C PRO A 22 21.92 16.37 -0.75
N ASP A 23 20.77 16.39 -1.43
CA ASP A 23 19.44 16.56 -0.88
C ASP A 23 18.81 15.26 -0.35
N VAL A 24 19.46 14.11 -0.57
CA VAL A 24 18.99 12.84 -0.03
C VAL A 24 19.13 12.80 1.50
N ILE A 25 18.01 12.69 2.18
CA ILE A 25 17.96 12.47 3.63
C ILE A 25 18.17 10.99 3.89
N CYS A 26 19.36 10.63 4.38
CA CYS A 26 19.62 9.27 4.83
C CYS A 26 19.18 9.08 6.27
N SER A 27 18.46 8.01 6.54
CA SER A 27 17.81 7.85 7.83
C SER A 27 18.07 6.48 8.46
N SER A 28 17.53 5.44 7.88
CA SER A 28 17.70 4.08 8.38
C SER A 28 18.41 3.21 7.37
N LEU A 29 19.01 2.11 7.83
CA LEU A 29 19.62 1.13 6.93
C LEU A 29 18.58 0.47 6.03
N SER A 30 17.35 0.33 6.52
CA SER A 30 16.21 -0.20 5.74
C SER A 30 15.85 0.73 4.60
N ASN A 31 15.71 2.04 4.88
CA ASN A 31 15.45 3.05 3.84
C ASN A 31 16.55 3.04 2.76
N VAL A 32 17.82 3.01 3.15
CA VAL A 32 18.96 2.95 2.20
C VAL A 32 18.89 1.69 1.34
N ALA A 33 18.56 0.54 1.93
CA ALA A 33 18.48 -0.73 1.21
C ALA A 33 17.34 -0.72 0.18
N ILE A 34 16.16 -0.28 0.58
CA ILE A 34 14.98 -0.20 -0.29
C ILE A 34 15.23 0.84 -1.40
N SER A 35 15.68 2.04 -1.03
CA SER A 35 15.93 3.13 -1.97
C SER A 35 16.97 2.75 -3.03
N THR A 36 18.08 2.14 -2.62
CA THR A 36 19.11 1.68 -3.56
C THR A 36 18.59 0.64 -4.54
N ARG A 37 17.75 -0.29 -4.07
CA ARG A 37 17.17 -1.34 -4.92
C ARG A 37 16.17 -0.80 -5.91
N LEU A 38 15.28 0.09 -5.48
CA LEU A 38 14.25 0.68 -6.32
C LEU A 38 14.84 1.71 -7.30
N HIS A 39 15.83 2.49 -6.89
CA HIS A 39 16.55 3.37 -7.79
C HIS A 39 17.19 2.58 -8.95
N ASN A 40 17.90 1.50 -8.65
CA ASN A 40 18.61 0.70 -9.66
C ASN A 40 17.67 -0.15 -10.53
N LYS A 41 16.59 -0.66 -9.99
CA LYS A 41 15.65 -1.57 -10.66
C LYS A 41 14.22 -1.32 -10.17
N PRO A 42 13.55 -0.26 -10.62
CA PRO A 42 12.21 0.11 -10.14
C PRO A 42 11.14 -0.97 -10.45
N GLN A 43 11.30 -1.77 -11.48
CA GLN A 43 10.43 -2.91 -11.79
C GLN A 43 10.33 -3.95 -10.65
N ARG A 44 11.27 -3.94 -9.70
CA ARG A 44 11.19 -4.78 -8.50
C ARG A 44 9.95 -4.50 -7.67
N PHE A 45 9.44 -3.28 -7.70
CA PHE A 45 8.21 -2.94 -7.01
C PHE A 45 7.04 -3.81 -7.47
N ILE A 46 6.89 -3.97 -8.79
CA ILE A 46 5.82 -4.80 -9.38
C ILE A 46 6.02 -6.28 -9.03
N TRP A 47 7.21 -6.82 -9.29
CA TRP A 47 7.47 -8.24 -9.05
C TRP A 47 7.38 -8.62 -7.58
N SER A 48 7.85 -7.74 -6.70
CA SER A 48 7.75 -7.94 -5.24
C SER A 48 6.30 -7.86 -4.77
N GLY A 49 5.52 -6.93 -5.31
CA GLY A 49 4.10 -6.79 -5.00
C GLY A 49 3.28 -8.00 -5.47
N LEU A 50 3.49 -8.45 -6.69
CA LEU A 50 2.84 -9.67 -7.20
C LEU A 50 3.24 -10.91 -6.40
N GLN A 51 4.52 -11.06 -6.04
CA GLN A 51 4.94 -12.17 -5.19
C GLN A 51 4.22 -12.14 -3.84
N THR A 52 4.13 -10.97 -3.19
CA THR A 52 3.42 -10.86 -1.92
C THR A 52 1.93 -11.16 -2.07
N TYR A 53 1.31 -10.76 -3.19
CA TYR A 53 -0.06 -11.16 -3.50
C TYR A 53 -0.23 -12.67 -3.53
N TYR A 54 0.63 -13.39 -4.27
CA TYR A 54 0.57 -14.85 -4.36
C TYR A 54 0.87 -15.52 -3.02
N ASP A 55 1.83 -15.01 -2.24
CA ASP A 55 2.13 -15.54 -0.90
C ASP A 55 0.90 -15.49 0.02
N VAL A 56 0.09 -14.41 -0.07
CA VAL A 56 -1.18 -14.30 0.68
C VAL A 56 -2.24 -15.25 0.13
N ILE A 57 -2.36 -15.37 -1.19
CA ILE A 57 -3.32 -16.31 -1.79
C ILE A 57 -2.97 -17.75 -1.42
N ASP A 58 -1.71 -18.15 -1.54
CA ASP A 58 -1.25 -19.49 -1.15
C ASP A 58 -1.55 -19.77 0.34
N PHE A 59 -1.37 -18.76 1.20
CA PHE A 59 -1.74 -18.88 2.61
C PHE A 59 -3.25 -19.11 2.79
N VAL A 60 -4.09 -18.35 2.08
CA VAL A 60 -5.55 -18.48 2.14
C VAL A 60 -5.98 -19.85 1.62
N GLU A 61 -5.47 -20.28 0.49
CA GLU A 61 -5.78 -21.58 -0.10
C GLU A 61 -5.40 -22.73 0.85
N ASN A 62 -4.20 -22.68 1.43
CA ASN A 62 -3.73 -23.68 2.39
C ASN A 62 -4.67 -23.86 3.60
N PHE A 63 -5.14 -22.77 4.23
CA PHE A 63 -6.03 -22.94 5.36
C PHE A 63 -7.47 -23.33 4.92
N LYS A 64 -7.95 -22.85 3.78
CA LYS A 64 -9.25 -23.27 3.21
C LYS A 64 -9.29 -24.77 2.85
N GLU A 65 -8.15 -25.33 2.47
CA GLU A 65 -7.99 -26.78 2.28
C GLU A 65 -7.81 -27.56 3.60
N GLY A 66 -7.76 -26.88 4.74
CA GLY A 66 -7.59 -27.49 6.06
C GLY A 66 -6.14 -27.92 6.36
N LEU A 67 -5.17 -27.39 5.62
CA LEU A 67 -3.75 -27.71 5.82
C LEU A 67 -3.08 -26.84 6.89
N HIS A 68 -3.73 -25.77 7.34
CA HIS A 68 -3.15 -24.91 8.37
C HIS A 68 -3.42 -25.44 9.78
N PRO A 69 -2.38 -25.57 10.64
CA PRO A 69 -2.50 -26.27 11.92
C PRO A 69 -3.34 -25.53 12.99
N ALA A 70 -3.55 -24.22 12.83
CA ALA A 70 -4.18 -23.37 13.85
C ALA A 70 -5.39 -22.57 13.32
N ILE A 71 -5.67 -22.59 12.04
CA ILE A 71 -6.80 -21.86 11.45
C ILE A 71 -7.81 -22.87 10.90
N ASP A 72 -9.07 -22.70 11.29
CA ASP A 72 -10.15 -23.51 10.77
C ASP A 72 -10.39 -23.20 9.27
N LYS A 73 -10.60 -24.23 8.47
CA LYS A 73 -10.87 -24.08 7.04
C LYS A 73 -12.09 -23.23 6.71
N ASP A 74 -13.07 -23.20 7.63
CA ASP A 74 -14.30 -22.45 7.50
C ASP A 74 -14.22 -21.04 8.11
N ALA A 75 -13.04 -20.64 8.60
CA ALA A 75 -12.82 -19.30 9.13
C ALA A 75 -13.15 -18.20 8.12
N SER A 76 -13.81 -17.13 8.57
CA SER A 76 -13.99 -15.91 7.78
C SER A 76 -12.67 -15.14 7.64
N ILE A 77 -12.58 -14.35 6.58
CA ILE A 77 -11.41 -13.52 6.31
C ILE A 77 -11.89 -12.08 6.24
N ASP A 78 -11.35 -11.23 7.10
CA ASP A 78 -11.49 -9.79 7.00
C ASP A 78 -10.11 -9.14 6.96
N PHE A 79 -10.02 -7.94 6.40
CA PHE A 79 -8.76 -7.25 6.24
C PHE A 79 -8.74 -5.95 7.05
N PHE A 80 -7.63 -5.75 7.72
CA PHE A 80 -7.19 -4.43 8.16
C PHE A 80 -5.82 -4.14 7.57
N SER A 81 -5.62 -2.93 7.07
CA SER A 81 -4.33 -2.54 6.51
C SER A 81 -3.97 -1.09 6.83
N TYR A 82 -2.66 -0.84 6.89
CA TYR A 82 -2.08 0.46 7.11
C TYR A 82 -1.06 0.78 6.01
N SER A 83 -1.06 2.03 5.52
CA SER A 83 -0.05 2.55 4.59
C SER A 83 0.10 1.67 3.34
N ILE A 84 1.31 1.23 3.01
CA ILE A 84 1.58 0.36 1.83
C ILE A 84 0.85 -0.98 1.90
N GLY A 85 0.49 -1.46 3.10
CA GLY A 85 -0.35 -2.64 3.26
C GLY A 85 -1.72 -2.47 2.60
N THR A 86 -2.23 -1.24 2.55
CA THR A 86 -3.50 -0.94 1.86
C THR A 86 -3.41 -1.22 0.36
N PHE A 87 -2.32 -0.87 -0.27
CA PHE A 87 -2.10 -1.16 -1.69
C PHE A 87 -2.19 -2.66 -2.01
N LEU A 88 -1.62 -3.51 -1.15
CA LEU A 88 -1.74 -4.96 -1.27
C LEU A 88 -3.18 -5.43 -1.01
N GLY A 89 -3.80 -4.97 0.08
CA GLY A 89 -5.16 -5.33 0.45
C GLY A 89 -6.18 -4.96 -0.63
N GLU A 90 -6.04 -3.78 -1.23
CA GLU A 90 -6.86 -3.36 -2.37
C GLU A 90 -6.74 -4.34 -3.55
N ILE A 91 -5.53 -4.74 -3.93
CA ILE A 91 -5.34 -5.68 -5.04
C ILE A 91 -5.93 -7.05 -4.71
N LEU A 92 -5.79 -7.54 -3.48
CA LEU A 92 -6.41 -8.79 -3.03
C LEU A 92 -7.94 -8.73 -3.16
N MET A 93 -8.55 -7.69 -2.60
CA MET A 93 -10.00 -7.48 -2.63
C MET A 93 -10.53 -7.26 -4.05
N MET A 94 -9.87 -6.42 -4.84
CA MET A 94 -10.26 -6.12 -6.22
C MET A 94 -10.15 -7.36 -7.12
N SER A 95 -9.17 -8.22 -6.89
CA SER A 95 -8.94 -9.43 -7.70
C SER A 95 -9.81 -10.58 -7.25
N ASN A 96 -10.14 -10.64 -5.96
CA ASN A 96 -11.03 -11.60 -5.33
C ASN A 96 -10.91 -13.02 -5.92
N LYS A 97 -9.67 -13.53 -5.92
CA LYS A 97 -9.35 -14.83 -6.54
C LYS A 97 -10.29 -15.91 -6.01
N ASP A 98 -10.91 -16.64 -6.91
CA ASP A 98 -11.83 -17.74 -6.65
C ASP A 98 -12.99 -17.40 -5.67
N GLY A 99 -13.26 -16.10 -5.48
CA GLY A 99 -14.31 -15.61 -4.59
C GLY A 99 -13.97 -15.68 -3.10
N HIS A 100 -12.70 -15.89 -2.74
CA HIS A 100 -12.25 -16.02 -1.35
C HIS A 100 -12.62 -14.83 -0.47
N PHE A 101 -12.75 -13.65 -1.05
CA PHE A 101 -13.00 -12.38 -0.34
C PHE A 101 -14.38 -11.80 -0.60
N SER A 102 -15.30 -12.57 -1.19
CA SER A 102 -16.64 -12.08 -1.57
C SER A 102 -17.47 -11.59 -0.37
N ASN A 103 -17.22 -12.14 0.81
CA ASN A 103 -17.89 -11.78 2.06
C ASN A 103 -16.97 -11.04 3.04
N SER A 104 -15.73 -10.77 2.63
CA SER A 104 -14.77 -10.09 3.49
C SER A 104 -15.10 -8.62 3.67
N LYS A 105 -14.82 -8.08 4.85
CA LYS A 105 -14.75 -6.64 5.10
C LYS A 105 -13.32 -6.16 5.04
N TYR A 106 -13.15 -4.94 4.62
CA TYR A 106 -11.84 -4.35 4.47
C TYR A 106 -11.79 -2.95 5.05
N ALA A 107 -11.06 -2.81 6.15
CA ALA A 107 -10.79 -1.53 6.78
C ALA A 107 -9.37 -1.04 6.45
N THR A 108 -9.23 0.22 6.06
CA THR A 108 -7.94 0.83 5.77
C THR A 108 -7.64 2.00 6.70
N PHE A 109 -6.37 2.17 7.04
CA PHE A 109 -5.88 3.30 7.81
C PHE A 109 -4.68 3.94 7.13
N CYS A 110 -4.74 5.25 6.84
CA CYS A 110 -3.69 6.02 6.17
C CYS A 110 -3.21 5.36 4.86
N GLY A 111 -4.16 4.91 4.04
CA GLY A 111 -3.92 4.25 2.75
C GLY A 111 -5.11 4.42 1.82
N GLY A 112 -5.04 3.84 0.60
CA GLY A 112 -6.15 3.85 -0.35
C GLY A 112 -5.97 4.79 -1.54
N ALA A 113 -4.84 5.45 -1.68
CA ALA A 113 -4.55 6.29 -2.85
C ALA A 113 -3.74 5.54 -3.90
N VAL A 114 -4.00 5.82 -5.18
CA VAL A 114 -3.20 5.31 -6.29
C VAL A 114 -1.74 5.73 -6.14
N PHE A 115 -0.82 4.81 -6.44
CA PHE A 115 0.61 4.96 -6.17
C PHE A 115 1.22 6.28 -6.66
N ASN A 116 0.93 6.71 -7.88
CA ASN A 116 1.49 7.95 -8.42
C ASN A 116 0.86 9.24 -7.84
N ARG A 117 0.00 9.12 -6.83
CA ARG A 117 -0.60 10.21 -6.06
C ARG A 117 -0.04 10.30 -4.63
N LEU A 118 0.89 9.41 -4.29
CA LEU A 118 1.57 9.40 -3.01
C LEU A 118 2.77 10.33 -3.00
N SER A 119 3.16 10.76 -1.80
CA SER A 119 4.39 11.54 -1.54
C SER A 119 5.31 10.76 -0.59
N PRO A 120 5.91 9.63 -1.02
CA PRO A 120 6.58 8.68 -0.13
C PRO A 120 8.01 9.08 0.25
N VAL A 121 8.45 10.30 -0.11
CA VAL A 121 9.81 10.76 0.20
C VAL A 121 9.91 11.11 1.67
N SER A 122 10.53 10.23 2.43
CA SER A 122 10.77 10.44 3.86
C SER A 122 12.00 9.66 4.31
N LYS A 123 12.48 9.99 5.50
CA LYS A 123 13.60 9.24 6.10
C LYS A 123 13.26 7.78 6.45
N PHE A 124 12.01 7.38 6.39
CA PHE A 124 11.57 6.03 6.76
C PHE A 124 11.12 5.17 5.58
N ILE A 125 10.70 5.81 4.46
CA ILE A 125 10.11 5.12 3.31
C ILE A 125 11.12 5.09 2.14
N LEU A 126 11.16 6.12 1.31
CA LEU A 126 12.05 6.22 0.16
C LEU A 126 12.81 7.54 0.16
N ASP A 127 14.04 7.53 -0.33
CA ASP A 127 14.73 8.78 -0.67
C ASP A 127 14.22 9.36 -2.02
N SER A 128 14.53 10.63 -2.25
CA SER A 128 14.08 11.37 -3.44
C SER A 128 14.45 10.70 -4.75
N GLU A 129 15.68 10.18 -4.87
CA GLU A 129 16.19 9.56 -6.09
C GLU A 129 15.49 8.23 -6.41
N ALA A 130 15.21 7.44 -5.37
CA ALA A 130 14.45 6.21 -5.54
C ALA A 130 13.00 6.52 -5.94
N ASN A 131 12.40 7.55 -5.34
CA ASN A 131 11.06 7.98 -5.69
C ASN A 131 10.97 8.44 -7.15
N VAL A 132 11.89 9.30 -7.61
CA VAL A 132 11.93 9.75 -9.00
C VAL A 132 12.08 8.58 -9.97
N SER A 133 13.00 7.66 -9.68
CA SER A 133 13.21 6.47 -10.51
C SER A 133 11.95 5.59 -10.60
N LEU A 134 11.30 5.33 -9.47
CA LEU A 134 10.10 4.51 -9.40
C LEU A 134 8.90 5.21 -10.06
N TYR A 135 8.69 6.49 -9.76
CA TYR A 135 7.62 7.29 -10.35
C TYR A 135 7.75 7.36 -11.88
N SER A 136 8.93 7.70 -12.39
CA SER A 136 9.21 7.75 -13.83
C SER A 136 8.99 6.39 -14.49
N TYR A 137 9.42 5.31 -13.84
CA TYR A 137 9.18 3.96 -14.36
C TYR A 137 7.68 3.65 -14.49
N VAL A 138 6.91 3.94 -13.45
CA VAL A 138 5.47 3.65 -13.42
C VAL A 138 4.69 4.49 -14.42
N VAL A 139 5.03 5.78 -14.54
CA VAL A 139 4.24 6.73 -15.33
C VAL A 139 4.65 6.74 -16.80
N GLU A 140 5.97 6.63 -17.08
CA GLU A 140 6.52 6.86 -18.42
C GLU A 140 7.03 5.58 -19.10
N HIS A 141 7.51 4.61 -18.34
CA HIS A 141 8.28 3.51 -18.90
C HIS A 141 7.62 2.14 -18.84
N LEU A 142 6.64 1.94 -17.97
CA LEU A 142 6.00 0.65 -17.74
C LEU A 142 5.38 0.07 -19.02
N ASP A 143 4.61 0.85 -19.76
CA ASP A 143 3.96 0.39 -21.00
C ASP A 143 4.98 0.01 -22.08
N SER A 144 6.08 0.76 -22.18
CA SER A 144 7.17 0.44 -23.11
C SER A 144 7.95 -0.80 -22.66
N HIS A 145 8.07 -1.04 -21.36
CA HIS A 145 8.69 -2.24 -20.81
C HIS A 145 7.82 -3.47 -21.11
N MET A 146 6.50 -3.41 -20.85
CA MET A 146 5.59 -4.51 -21.18
C MET A 146 5.58 -4.91 -22.67
N LYS A 147 5.81 -3.95 -23.58
CA LYS A 147 5.94 -4.29 -25.02
C LYS A 147 7.17 -5.15 -25.33
N ARG A 148 8.20 -5.11 -24.52
CA ARG A 148 9.48 -5.83 -24.70
C ARG A 148 9.65 -7.04 -23.80
N ASP A 149 8.91 -7.09 -22.69
CA ASP A 149 8.92 -8.17 -21.71
C ASP A 149 7.57 -8.89 -21.75
N GLU A 150 7.57 -10.07 -22.42
CA GLU A 150 6.35 -10.87 -22.60
C GLU A 150 5.82 -11.43 -21.30
N VAL A 151 6.69 -11.74 -20.35
CA VAL A 151 6.29 -12.26 -19.03
C VAL A 151 5.58 -11.17 -18.25
N LEU A 152 6.19 -9.98 -18.16
CA LEU A 152 5.57 -8.84 -17.50
C LEU A 152 4.22 -8.49 -18.16
N ARG A 153 4.19 -8.45 -19.49
CA ARG A 153 2.96 -8.18 -20.24
C ARG A 153 1.88 -9.21 -19.93
N HIS A 154 2.22 -10.48 -19.92
CA HIS A 154 1.28 -11.56 -19.60
C HIS A 154 0.65 -11.33 -18.23
N TYR A 155 1.44 -11.21 -17.16
CA TYR A 155 0.91 -10.98 -15.82
C TYR A 155 0.06 -9.70 -15.72
N MET A 156 0.51 -8.59 -16.31
CA MET A 156 -0.13 -7.28 -16.15
C MET A 156 -1.39 -7.08 -17.04
N HIS A 157 -1.64 -7.97 -18.01
CA HIS A 157 -2.80 -7.86 -18.92
C HIS A 157 -3.77 -9.03 -18.88
N THR A 158 -3.31 -10.23 -18.56
CA THR A 158 -4.17 -11.43 -18.63
C THR A 158 -4.64 -11.89 -17.26
N HIS A 159 -3.95 -11.49 -16.20
CA HIS A 159 -4.30 -11.84 -14.84
C HIS A 159 -5.09 -10.70 -14.15
N PRO A 160 -6.20 -11.00 -13.44
CA PRO A 160 -6.98 -9.98 -12.75
C PRO A 160 -6.15 -9.15 -11.76
N GLU A 161 -5.28 -9.79 -10.97
CA GLU A 161 -4.38 -9.14 -10.03
C GLU A 161 -3.38 -8.22 -10.72
N GLY A 162 -2.86 -8.60 -11.86
CA GLY A 162 -1.97 -7.75 -12.67
C GLY A 162 -2.68 -6.52 -13.21
N ASN A 163 -3.91 -6.67 -13.73
CA ASN A 163 -4.72 -5.54 -14.17
C ASN A 163 -5.07 -4.60 -13.01
N ASN A 164 -5.47 -5.14 -11.87
CA ASN A 164 -5.79 -4.36 -10.68
C ASN A 164 -4.55 -3.64 -10.15
N PHE A 165 -3.40 -4.35 -10.08
CA PHE A 165 -2.12 -3.74 -9.73
C PHE A 165 -1.81 -2.54 -10.64
N ARG A 166 -1.93 -2.73 -11.94
CA ARG A 166 -1.68 -1.70 -12.94
C ARG A 166 -2.61 -0.49 -12.78
N SER A 167 -3.89 -0.73 -12.49
CA SER A 167 -4.89 0.33 -12.25
C SER A 167 -4.58 1.18 -11.02
N MET A 168 -3.92 0.57 -10.01
CA MET A 168 -3.51 1.22 -8.76
C MET A 168 -2.11 1.85 -8.83
N LEU A 169 -1.34 1.63 -9.89
CA LEU A 169 -0.04 2.29 -10.09
C LEU A 169 -0.16 3.71 -10.61
N ASN A 170 -1.05 3.94 -11.57
CA ASN A 170 -1.19 5.23 -12.24
C ASN A 170 -2.66 5.61 -12.35
N TYR A 171 -3.01 6.77 -11.79
CA TYR A 171 -4.39 7.27 -11.71
C TYR A 171 -5.10 7.32 -13.07
N ARG A 172 -4.38 7.59 -14.15
CA ARG A 172 -4.94 7.71 -15.51
C ARG A 172 -5.11 6.37 -16.23
N VAL A 173 -4.55 5.30 -15.68
CA VAL A 173 -4.56 3.97 -16.30
C VAL A 173 -5.71 3.16 -15.72
N LEU A 174 -6.54 2.58 -16.58
CA LEU A 174 -7.66 1.72 -16.21
C LEU A 174 -8.61 2.36 -15.17
N THR A 175 -8.80 3.68 -15.23
CA THR A 175 -9.62 4.43 -14.25
C THR A 175 -11.03 3.88 -14.18
N GLU A 176 -11.72 3.71 -15.31
CA GLU A 176 -13.09 3.22 -15.35
C GLU A 176 -13.20 1.80 -14.77
N CYS A 177 -12.25 0.92 -15.11
CA CYS A 177 -12.21 -0.43 -14.58
C CYS A 177 -12.01 -0.41 -13.05
N ARG A 178 -11.08 0.38 -12.54
CA ARG A 178 -10.84 0.56 -11.11
C ARG A 178 -12.09 1.06 -10.39
N GLU A 179 -12.71 2.12 -10.91
CA GLU A 179 -13.91 2.72 -10.31
C GLU A 179 -15.09 1.74 -10.33
N GLU A 180 -15.25 0.94 -11.38
CA GLU A 180 -16.28 -0.10 -11.44
C GLU A 180 -16.06 -1.18 -10.36
N VAL A 181 -14.83 -1.63 -10.16
CA VAL A 181 -14.50 -2.61 -9.12
C VAL A 181 -14.78 -2.04 -7.74
N PHE A 182 -14.31 -0.83 -7.44
CA PHE A 182 -14.60 -0.17 -6.15
C PHE A 182 -16.11 0.03 -5.93
N ARG A 183 -16.88 0.34 -6.97
CA ARG A 183 -18.33 0.48 -6.85
C ARG A 183 -19.00 -0.84 -6.46
N LYS A 184 -18.56 -1.96 -7.04
CA LYS A 184 -19.08 -3.29 -6.72
C LYS A 184 -18.79 -3.72 -5.28
N MET A 185 -17.60 -3.39 -4.78
CA MET A 185 -17.16 -3.77 -3.43
C MET A 185 -17.33 -2.66 -2.37
N SER A 186 -18.02 -1.57 -2.69
CA SER A 186 -18.13 -0.40 -1.81
C SER A 186 -18.69 -0.71 -0.43
N HIS A 187 -19.63 -1.67 -0.32
CA HIS A 187 -20.23 -2.12 0.93
C HIS A 187 -19.27 -2.92 1.83
N GLN A 188 -18.17 -3.42 1.27
CA GLN A 188 -17.13 -4.17 1.98
C GLN A 188 -16.01 -3.25 2.51
N PHE A 189 -16.04 -1.96 2.18
CA PHE A 189 -14.89 -1.06 2.35
C PHE A 189 -15.18 0.05 3.37
N TYR A 190 -14.23 0.26 4.27
CA TYR A 190 -14.21 1.40 5.18
C TYR A 190 -12.81 1.99 5.27
N ALA A 191 -12.67 3.28 5.08
CA ALA A 191 -11.38 3.94 5.09
C ALA A 191 -11.30 5.03 6.17
N ILE A 192 -10.23 5.02 6.94
CA ILE A 192 -9.85 6.13 7.83
C ILE A 192 -8.54 6.72 7.31
N THR A 193 -8.51 8.03 7.12
CA THR A 193 -7.31 8.77 6.76
C THR A 193 -7.10 9.96 7.68
N LEU A 194 -5.90 10.51 7.72
CA LEU A 194 -5.56 11.62 8.60
C LEU A 194 -5.44 12.92 7.81
N ALA A 195 -6.00 14.00 8.38
CA ALA A 195 -6.08 15.30 7.71
C ALA A 195 -4.71 15.89 7.35
N LYS A 196 -3.68 15.61 8.18
CA LYS A 196 -2.31 16.11 8.00
C LYS A 196 -1.32 15.03 7.53
N ASP A 197 -1.82 13.95 6.94
CA ASP A 197 -0.96 12.94 6.31
C ASP A 197 -0.37 13.50 5.01
N GLU A 198 0.94 13.72 5.02
CA GLU A 198 1.67 14.26 3.85
C GLU A 198 2.12 13.17 2.89
N VAL A 199 2.18 11.90 3.32
CA VAL A 199 2.57 10.76 2.49
C VAL A 199 1.39 10.23 1.68
N VAL A 200 0.24 10.06 2.35
CA VAL A 200 -1.02 9.61 1.75
C VAL A 200 -2.08 10.69 1.97
N PRO A 201 -2.12 11.74 1.15
CA PRO A 201 -3.02 12.85 1.35
C PRO A 201 -4.49 12.42 1.33
N ALA A 202 -5.28 12.87 2.32
CA ALA A 202 -6.68 12.49 2.45
C ALA A 202 -7.51 12.72 1.17
N TYR A 203 -7.25 13.81 0.46
CA TYR A 203 -7.96 14.11 -0.79
C TYR A 203 -7.63 13.12 -1.93
N GLU A 204 -6.43 12.51 -1.94
CA GLU A 204 -6.07 11.47 -2.92
C GLU A 204 -6.70 10.11 -2.58
N VAL A 205 -6.88 9.81 -1.29
CA VAL A 205 -7.69 8.66 -0.85
C VAL A 205 -9.12 8.80 -1.36
N ILE A 206 -9.74 9.97 -1.15
CA ILE A 206 -11.08 10.26 -1.62
C ILE A 206 -11.14 10.21 -3.17
N ASN A 207 -10.14 10.77 -3.88
CA ASN A 207 -10.07 10.72 -5.34
C ASN A 207 -10.04 9.30 -5.88
N THR A 208 -9.37 8.40 -5.18
CA THR A 208 -9.24 7.00 -5.58
C THR A 208 -10.49 6.20 -5.24
N LEU A 209 -10.90 6.20 -3.97
CA LEU A 209 -11.93 5.30 -3.47
C LEU A 209 -13.35 5.74 -3.83
N GLN A 210 -13.61 7.04 -3.86
CA GLN A 210 -14.91 7.57 -4.30
C GLN A 210 -14.97 7.90 -5.79
N GLY A 211 -13.85 7.71 -6.49
CA GLY A 211 -13.75 7.94 -7.93
C GLY A 211 -13.70 9.41 -8.32
N SER A 212 -13.49 9.65 -9.62
CA SER A 212 -13.37 10.98 -10.20
C SER A 212 -14.66 11.82 -10.07
N ARG A 213 -15.82 11.17 -10.03
CA ARG A 213 -17.13 11.79 -9.90
C ARG A 213 -17.65 11.86 -8.46
N ARG A 214 -16.93 11.28 -7.51
CA ARG A 214 -17.36 11.17 -6.10
C ARG A 214 -18.69 10.41 -5.93
N ASP A 215 -18.98 9.46 -6.79
CA ASP A 215 -20.23 8.70 -6.83
C ASP A 215 -20.12 7.25 -6.33
N ILE A 216 -18.92 6.84 -5.91
CA ILE A 216 -18.70 5.53 -5.30
C ILE A 216 -18.96 5.63 -3.79
N PRO A 217 -19.94 4.89 -3.24
CA PRO A 217 -20.41 5.07 -1.86
C PRO A 217 -19.51 4.35 -0.82
N ILE A 218 -18.19 4.47 -0.95
CA ILE A 218 -17.26 4.01 0.07
C ILE A 218 -17.26 5.01 1.23
N ASN A 219 -17.41 4.51 2.46
CA ASN A 219 -17.34 5.33 3.67
C ASN A 219 -15.88 5.68 3.95
N ILE A 220 -15.59 6.98 3.97
CA ILE A 220 -14.25 7.52 4.27
C ILE A 220 -14.37 8.54 5.38
N GLU A 221 -13.65 8.31 6.48
CA GLU A 221 -13.53 9.27 7.57
C GLU A 221 -12.16 9.94 7.55
N ILE A 222 -12.16 11.27 7.68
CA ILE A 222 -10.93 12.05 7.83
C ILE A 222 -10.82 12.47 9.28
N LEU A 223 -9.81 11.96 9.98
CA LEU A 223 -9.54 12.32 11.37
C LEU A 223 -8.41 13.34 11.46
N ASP A 224 -8.51 14.25 12.42
CA ASP A 224 -7.43 15.18 12.78
C ASP A 224 -7.19 15.08 14.29
N TYR A 225 -6.05 14.53 14.65
CA TYR A 225 -5.71 14.34 16.06
C TYR A 225 -5.27 15.66 16.72
N PRO A 226 -5.52 15.86 18.02
CA PRO A 226 -5.22 17.10 18.72
C PRO A 226 -3.73 17.33 19.01
N TYR A 227 -2.88 16.40 18.59
CA TYR A 227 -1.43 16.45 18.75
C TYR A 227 -0.71 16.40 17.39
N LYS A 228 0.60 16.64 17.40
CA LYS A 228 1.43 16.51 16.19
C LYS A 228 1.67 15.04 15.88
N TYR A 229 1.31 14.65 14.68
CA TYR A 229 1.55 13.32 14.14
C TYR A 229 2.15 13.40 12.72
N ILE A 230 2.69 12.30 12.26
CA ILE A 230 3.15 12.10 10.88
C ILE A 230 2.64 10.74 10.38
N HIS A 231 2.73 10.51 9.08
CA HIS A 231 2.27 9.26 8.48
C HIS A 231 2.86 8.02 9.15
N GLU A 232 4.18 8.01 9.40
CA GLU A 232 4.90 6.87 9.95
C GLU A 232 4.76 6.72 11.48
N ASP A 233 4.20 7.72 12.14
CA ASP A 233 4.00 7.74 13.60
C ASP A 233 2.69 8.49 13.94
N PRO A 234 1.53 7.90 13.60
CA PRO A 234 0.22 8.52 13.89
C PRO A 234 -0.13 8.50 15.38
N PHE A 235 0.50 7.63 16.15
CA PHE A 235 0.31 7.46 17.59
C PHE A 235 1.65 7.54 18.33
N PRO A 236 2.25 8.75 18.45
CA PRO A 236 3.60 8.90 18.97
C PRO A 236 3.69 8.54 20.45
N ALA A 237 4.68 7.71 20.80
CA ALA A 237 4.93 7.27 22.20
C ALA A 237 5.60 8.39 23.03
N LEU A 238 4.90 9.52 23.21
CA LEU A 238 5.38 10.69 23.96
C LEU A 238 4.71 10.76 25.32
N PRO A 239 5.44 10.64 26.45
CA PRO A 239 4.83 10.59 27.80
C PRO A 239 3.93 11.79 28.14
N LYS A 240 4.22 12.97 27.58
CA LYS A 240 3.46 14.21 27.89
C LYS A 240 2.05 14.23 27.29
N ILE A 241 1.78 13.44 26.28
CA ILE A 241 0.50 13.37 25.56
C ILE A 241 -0.02 11.93 25.48
N ALA A 242 0.47 11.03 26.33
CA ALA A 242 0.14 9.60 26.26
C ALA A 242 -1.37 9.36 26.38
N ASP A 243 -2.06 10.03 27.29
CA ASP A 243 -3.50 9.87 27.48
C ASP A 243 -4.29 10.31 26.24
N GLU A 244 -3.91 11.42 25.61
CA GLU A 244 -4.53 11.91 24.37
C GLU A 244 -4.29 10.94 23.20
N VAL A 245 -3.08 10.41 23.10
CA VAL A 245 -2.72 9.43 22.07
C VAL A 245 -3.50 8.13 22.26
N ASP A 246 -3.59 7.63 23.49
CA ASP A 246 -4.35 6.41 23.82
C ASP A 246 -5.85 6.59 23.54
N GLU A 247 -6.41 7.77 23.79
CA GLU A 247 -7.80 8.11 23.47
C GLU A 247 -8.03 8.03 21.96
N GLN A 248 -7.18 8.69 21.16
CA GLN A 248 -7.31 8.71 19.70
C GLN A 248 -7.05 7.32 19.10
N PHE A 249 -6.12 6.56 19.67
CA PHE A 249 -5.89 5.16 19.27
C PHE A 249 -7.16 4.33 19.47
N ARG A 250 -7.74 4.34 20.68
CA ARG A 250 -8.98 3.62 20.98
C ARG A 250 -10.11 4.07 20.07
N PHE A 251 -10.34 5.37 19.96
CA PHE A 251 -11.37 5.93 19.09
C PHE A 251 -11.27 5.41 17.64
N THR A 252 -10.06 5.40 17.10
CA THR A 252 -9.80 4.94 15.72
C THR A 252 -10.04 3.44 15.56
N PHE A 253 -9.49 2.63 16.47
CA PHE A 253 -9.59 1.18 16.37
C PHE A 253 -10.95 0.63 16.79
N ASP A 254 -11.70 1.32 17.66
CA ASP A 254 -13.09 0.98 17.95
C ASP A 254 -13.98 1.11 16.70
N LYS A 255 -13.78 2.17 15.89
CA LYS A 255 -14.49 2.33 14.61
C LYS A 255 -14.17 1.22 13.62
N ILE A 256 -12.89 0.88 13.48
CA ILE A 256 -12.43 -0.21 12.61
C ILE A 256 -13.03 -1.54 13.07
N SER A 257 -12.96 -1.83 14.38
CA SER A 257 -13.51 -3.05 14.98
C SER A 257 -15.03 -3.13 14.79
N ALA A 258 -15.74 -2.04 15.04
CA ALA A 258 -17.19 -1.99 14.84
C ALA A 258 -17.59 -2.28 13.38
N PHE A 259 -16.83 -1.76 12.41
CA PHE A 259 -17.07 -2.06 11.00
C PHE A 259 -16.78 -3.52 10.68
N LEU A 260 -15.66 -4.08 11.13
CA LEU A 260 -15.29 -5.46 10.84
C LEU A 260 -16.26 -6.48 11.50
N GLN A 261 -16.91 -6.10 12.60
CA GLN A 261 -17.87 -6.96 13.32
C GLN A 261 -19.33 -6.79 12.86
N SER A 262 -19.65 -5.76 12.05
CA SER A 262 -21.03 -5.47 11.60
C SER A 262 -21.52 -6.45 10.49
#